data_c25624dfedfd7d82c3e143a56ed2b729
#
_entry.id   c25624dfedfd7d82c3e143a56ed2b729
#
_cell.length_a   1.000
_cell.length_b   1.000
_cell.length_c   1.000
_cell.angle_alpha   90.00
_cell.angle_beta   90.00
_cell.angle_gamma   90.00
#
_symmetry.space_group_name_H-M   'P 1'
#
loop_
_entity.id
_entity.type
_entity.pdbx_description
1 polymer ?
#
loop_
_entity_poly.entity_id
_entity_poly.type
_entity_poly.pdbx_seq_one_letter_code
_entity_poly.pdbx_strand_id
1 'polypeptide(L)'
;MTDRRSFIRQSAALLGGLALHRDLHAAFPDLAALPTHEGDEGSFWRHVRAAFASSPTLINLNNGGVSPSPRAAMEALDHYNRMCNEAPSYYMWRILDQDREPLRMNLAVLAGVPHDELAICRNATEALNTIIFGLPLKSGDEVVVSTYDYPNMQNAWKQRALRDGVKLVYADPDLPSEDEEAMAEAFISRFTARTKLVHITHIVNWNGQILPVRRIADAAHARGIEVLVDAAHSFALLDYRIPDLGADYWGTSLHKFLCAPFGNGLMWVKKEKIAKLWPLLSNDKPQGEDIRKFESLGTRSFPIEMATGYSLDLHNLIGSARKQERIHRLKAYWMERVKDVPGIFFKTSPDPRYSCAIGVFGIEGKKATAISEELFAKWKIHTVAIEREAKPGVEAPFNHVRVTPNVYTTTEELDRLVEAIRKL
;
A
#
# COMPACT_ATOMS: atom_id res chain seq x y z
N MET A 1 22.70 26.22 22.47
CA MET A 1 23.39 26.77 21.26
C MET A 1 23.13 25.75 20.15
N THR A 2 22.19 26.04 19.30
CA THR A 2 21.90 25.18 18.12
C THR A 2 23.08 25.24 17.17
N ASP A 3 23.67 24.10 16.88
CA ASP A 3 24.80 23.95 15.99
C ASP A 3 24.48 24.53 14.60
N ARG A 4 25.41 25.30 14.06
CA ARG A 4 25.34 25.96 12.75
C ARG A 4 25.00 24.98 11.61
N ARG A 5 25.40 23.70 11.76
CA ARG A 5 25.03 22.60 10.84
C ARG A 5 23.56 22.18 10.92
N SER A 6 23.00 22.19 12.14
CA SER A 6 21.56 21.91 12.37
C SER A 6 20.70 23.02 11.80
N PHE A 7 21.10 24.29 11.94
CA PHE A 7 20.41 25.44 11.34
C PHE A 7 20.42 25.40 9.82
N ILE A 8 21.58 25.09 9.21
CA ILE A 8 21.71 24.99 7.74
C ILE A 8 20.87 23.81 7.21
N ARG A 9 20.82 22.67 7.91
CA ARG A 9 19.96 21.53 7.54
C ARG A 9 18.48 21.84 7.64
N GLN A 10 18.06 22.55 8.68
CA GLN A 10 16.66 22.99 8.83
C GLN A 10 16.27 24.06 7.81
N SER A 11 17.19 24.97 7.47
CA SER A 11 16.98 25.99 6.44
C SER A 11 16.96 25.40 5.03
N ALA A 12 17.76 24.38 4.75
CA ALA A 12 17.73 23.64 3.48
C ALA A 12 16.44 22.81 3.32
N ALA A 13 15.93 22.21 4.40
CA ALA A 13 14.64 21.53 4.40
C ALA A 13 13.46 22.50 4.16
N LEU A 14 13.53 23.72 4.72
CA LEU A 14 12.55 24.78 4.49
C LEU A 14 12.62 25.33 3.05
N LEU A 15 13.83 25.49 2.51
CA LEU A 15 14.04 25.96 1.13
C LEU A 15 13.71 24.87 0.11
N GLY A 16 14.00 23.59 0.41
CA GLY A 16 13.56 22.45 -0.39
C GLY A 16 12.03 22.31 -0.41
N GLY A 17 11.36 22.50 0.73
CA GLY A 17 9.91 22.53 0.83
C GLY A 17 9.28 23.69 0.03
N LEU A 18 9.94 24.86 -0.02
CA LEU A 18 9.50 26.00 -0.80
C LEU A 18 9.74 25.82 -2.31
N ALA A 19 10.81 25.12 -2.73
CA ALA A 19 11.05 24.78 -4.12
C ALA A 19 10.03 23.74 -4.62
N LEU A 20 9.77 22.69 -3.82
CA LEU A 20 8.71 21.72 -4.11
C LEU A 20 7.31 22.36 -4.16
N HIS A 21 7.04 23.38 -3.33
CA HIS A 21 5.77 24.12 -3.37
C HIS A 21 5.59 24.92 -4.68
N ARG A 22 6.68 25.40 -5.28
CA ARG A 22 6.65 26.05 -6.60
C ARG A 22 6.38 25.06 -7.74
N ASP A 23 6.97 23.88 -7.66
CA ASP A 23 6.77 22.81 -8.65
C ASP A 23 5.37 22.18 -8.56
N LEU A 24 4.76 22.13 -7.36
CA LEU A 24 3.36 21.73 -7.15
C LEU A 24 2.39 22.58 -7.95
N HIS A 25 2.51 23.92 -7.87
CA HIS A 25 1.68 24.86 -8.62
C HIS A 25 1.90 24.73 -10.13
N ALA A 26 3.11 24.39 -10.58
CA ALA A 26 3.40 24.14 -11.98
C ALA A 26 2.87 22.79 -12.48
N ALA A 27 2.93 21.72 -11.64
CA ALA A 27 2.46 20.40 -12.01
C ALA A 27 0.92 20.25 -11.96
N PHE A 28 0.25 20.97 -11.05
CA PHE A 28 -1.19 20.89 -10.85
C PHE A 28 -1.83 22.28 -10.65
N PRO A 29 -1.68 23.24 -11.60
CA PRO A 29 -2.12 24.61 -11.41
C PRO A 29 -3.63 24.72 -11.14
N ASP A 30 -4.43 23.91 -11.82
CA ASP A 30 -5.89 23.92 -11.66
C ASP A 30 -6.34 23.36 -10.30
N LEU A 31 -5.63 22.36 -9.77
CA LEU A 31 -5.92 21.78 -8.45
C LEU A 31 -5.45 22.68 -7.32
N ALA A 32 -4.29 23.34 -7.49
CA ALA A 32 -3.76 24.28 -6.50
C ALA A 32 -4.62 25.54 -6.34
N ALA A 33 -5.34 25.93 -7.40
CA ALA A 33 -6.26 27.07 -7.38
C ALA A 33 -7.64 26.77 -6.77
N LEU A 34 -7.95 25.49 -6.48
CA LEU A 34 -9.23 25.13 -5.88
C LEU A 34 -9.27 25.48 -4.39
N PRO A 35 -10.42 25.97 -3.88
CA PRO A 35 -10.59 26.21 -2.46
C PRO A 35 -10.38 24.91 -1.67
N THR A 36 -9.61 24.97 -0.61
CA THR A 36 -9.38 23.83 0.30
C THR A 36 -10.60 23.47 1.14
N HIS A 37 -11.59 24.34 1.24
CA HIS A 37 -12.82 24.16 1.99
C HIS A 37 -14.04 24.71 1.25
N GLU A 38 -15.15 23.94 1.25
CA GLU A 38 -16.53 24.32 0.91
C GLU A 38 -16.82 24.76 -0.52
N GLY A 39 -15.97 24.38 -1.50
CA GLY A 39 -16.29 24.51 -2.92
C GLY A 39 -17.12 23.33 -3.44
N ASP A 40 -17.56 23.42 -4.71
CA ASP A 40 -18.23 22.33 -5.42
C ASP A 40 -17.35 21.06 -5.43
N GLU A 41 -17.65 20.11 -4.53
CA GLU A 41 -16.99 18.80 -4.45
C GLU A 41 -16.95 18.11 -5.82
N GLY A 42 -18.00 18.22 -6.61
CA GLY A 42 -18.05 17.64 -7.95
C GLY A 42 -17.00 18.26 -8.88
N SER A 43 -16.76 19.57 -8.79
CA SER A 43 -15.72 20.24 -9.57
C SER A 43 -14.33 19.76 -9.15
N PHE A 44 -14.05 19.69 -7.86
CA PHE A 44 -12.77 19.19 -7.36
C PHE A 44 -12.46 17.79 -7.89
N TRP A 45 -13.39 16.84 -7.79
CA TRP A 45 -13.15 15.49 -8.26
C TRP A 45 -13.05 15.36 -9.77
N ARG A 46 -13.68 16.25 -10.56
CA ARG A 46 -13.45 16.34 -12.01
C ARG A 46 -12.00 16.74 -12.31
N HIS A 47 -11.43 17.70 -11.58
CA HIS A 47 -10.02 18.09 -11.75
C HIS A 47 -9.07 16.95 -11.34
N VAL A 48 -9.35 16.26 -10.20
CA VAL A 48 -8.59 15.05 -9.82
C VAL A 48 -8.66 14.01 -10.93
N ARG A 49 -9.85 13.77 -11.52
CA ARG A 49 -10.00 12.86 -12.67
C ARG A 49 -9.13 13.29 -13.86
N ALA A 50 -9.11 14.57 -14.20
CA ALA A 50 -8.33 15.11 -15.31
C ALA A 50 -6.81 14.97 -15.10
N ALA A 51 -6.35 14.88 -13.85
CA ALA A 51 -4.94 14.60 -13.53
C ALA A 51 -4.49 13.19 -13.94
N PHE A 52 -5.40 12.27 -14.28
CA PHE A 52 -5.06 10.92 -14.72
C PHE A 52 -5.35 10.70 -16.21
N ALA A 53 -4.53 9.86 -16.86
CA ALA A 53 -4.75 9.39 -18.23
C ALA A 53 -5.62 8.12 -18.21
N SER A 54 -6.89 8.26 -17.82
CA SER A 54 -7.81 7.14 -17.82
C SER A 54 -8.20 6.71 -19.25
N SER A 55 -8.36 5.40 -19.45
CA SER A 55 -8.81 4.86 -20.74
C SER A 55 -10.23 5.35 -21.06
N PRO A 56 -10.51 5.79 -22.29
CA PRO A 56 -11.87 6.12 -22.70
C PRO A 56 -12.73 4.89 -22.98
N THR A 57 -12.14 3.71 -23.14
CA THR A 57 -12.81 2.48 -23.55
C THR A 57 -12.83 1.37 -22.50
N LEU A 58 -12.06 1.54 -21.42
CA LEU A 58 -11.93 0.56 -20.34
C LEU A 58 -12.19 1.21 -18.99
N ILE A 59 -13.11 0.67 -18.23
CA ILE A 59 -13.34 1.06 -16.84
C ILE A 59 -12.42 0.21 -15.96
N ASN A 60 -11.41 0.84 -15.35
CA ASN A 60 -10.51 0.14 -14.45
C ASN A 60 -11.03 0.15 -13.00
N LEU A 61 -11.46 -1.00 -12.52
CA LEU A 61 -11.87 -1.23 -11.12
C LEU A 61 -10.99 -2.27 -10.42
N ASN A 62 -9.72 -2.35 -10.83
CA ASN A 62 -8.69 -3.19 -10.20
C ASN A 62 -7.51 -2.36 -9.65
N ASN A 63 -7.79 -1.22 -9.05
CA ASN A 63 -6.73 -0.35 -8.51
C ASN A 63 -6.03 -0.92 -7.26
N GLY A 64 -6.62 -1.92 -6.60
CA GLY A 64 -5.97 -2.68 -5.53
C GLY A 64 -4.83 -3.58 -6.04
N GLY A 65 -4.79 -3.92 -7.32
CA GLY A 65 -3.63 -4.55 -7.96
C GLY A 65 -2.53 -3.50 -8.19
N VAL A 66 -2.78 -2.63 -9.14
CA VAL A 66 -1.91 -1.50 -9.53
C VAL A 66 -2.81 -0.33 -9.95
N SER A 67 -2.46 0.89 -9.57
CA SER A 67 -3.15 2.12 -10.00
C SER A 67 -2.36 2.86 -11.09
N PRO A 68 -3.02 3.60 -11.99
CA PRO A 68 -2.32 4.47 -12.92
C PRO A 68 -1.65 5.63 -12.16
N SER A 69 -0.54 6.11 -12.71
CA SER A 69 0.11 7.32 -12.22
C SER A 69 -0.56 8.59 -12.75
N PRO A 70 -0.50 9.70 -12.00
CA PRO A 70 -0.92 11.01 -12.52
C PRO A 70 -0.11 11.41 -13.75
N ARG A 71 -0.70 12.23 -14.66
CA ARG A 71 -0.03 12.73 -15.87
C ARG A 71 1.30 13.41 -15.56
N ALA A 72 1.35 14.27 -14.54
CA ALA A 72 2.58 14.95 -14.14
C ALA A 72 3.69 13.95 -13.70
N ALA A 73 3.34 12.88 -13.01
CA ALA A 73 4.30 11.83 -12.67
C ALA A 73 4.80 11.07 -13.91
N MET A 74 3.92 10.81 -14.89
CA MET A 74 4.31 10.17 -16.16
C MET A 74 5.21 11.08 -17.01
N GLU A 75 4.89 12.36 -17.12
CA GLU A 75 5.70 13.36 -17.82
C GLU A 75 7.08 13.54 -17.17
N ALA A 76 7.11 13.57 -15.83
CA ALA A 76 8.36 13.61 -15.09
C ALA A 76 9.21 12.35 -15.33
N LEU A 77 8.58 11.17 -15.33
CA LEU A 77 9.26 9.91 -15.62
C LEU A 77 9.91 9.92 -17.02
N ASP A 78 9.17 10.38 -18.03
CA ASP A 78 9.68 10.51 -19.39
C ASP A 78 10.84 11.53 -19.48
N HIS A 79 10.71 12.67 -18.79
CA HIS A 79 11.75 13.69 -18.71
C HIS A 79 13.03 13.14 -18.10
N TYR A 80 12.96 12.54 -16.93
CA TYR A 80 14.12 11.97 -16.24
C TYR A 80 14.74 10.80 -16.99
N ASN A 81 13.95 9.98 -17.68
CA ASN A 81 14.47 8.92 -18.56
C ASN A 81 15.30 9.51 -19.71
N ARG A 82 14.83 10.55 -20.38
CA ARG A 82 15.57 11.24 -21.45
C ARG A 82 16.85 11.85 -20.91
N MET A 83 16.77 12.60 -19.79
CA MET A 83 17.92 13.21 -19.14
C MET A 83 19.00 12.18 -18.79
N CYS A 84 18.61 11.04 -18.20
CA CYS A 84 19.56 9.97 -17.88
C CYS A 84 20.25 9.42 -19.14
N ASN A 85 19.54 9.32 -20.28
CA ASN A 85 20.12 8.80 -21.51
C ASN A 85 21.09 9.76 -22.22
N GLU A 86 21.14 11.03 -21.86
CA GLU A 86 22.14 11.98 -22.38
C GLU A 86 23.55 11.69 -21.80
N ALA A 87 23.64 11.36 -20.49
CA ALA A 87 24.90 10.97 -19.84
C ALA A 87 24.60 10.08 -18.60
N PRO A 88 24.35 8.77 -18.79
CA PRO A 88 23.72 7.93 -17.77
C PRO A 88 24.43 7.96 -16.40
N SER A 89 25.74 7.67 -16.35
CA SER A 89 26.44 7.61 -15.07
C SER A 89 26.54 8.96 -14.36
N TYR A 90 26.55 10.05 -15.12
CA TYR A 90 26.59 11.40 -14.55
C TYR A 90 25.23 11.77 -13.94
N TYR A 91 24.16 11.72 -14.74
CA TYR A 91 22.85 12.13 -14.25
C TYR A 91 22.29 11.20 -13.18
N MET A 92 22.47 9.88 -13.31
CA MET A 92 21.99 8.92 -12.32
C MET A 92 22.70 9.09 -10.97
N TRP A 93 24.05 9.05 -10.97
CA TRP A 93 24.83 8.96 -9.72
C TRP A 93 25.25 10.30 -9.13
N ARG A 94 25.39 11.34 -9.95
CA ARG A 94 25.85 12.66 -9.50
C ARG A 94 24.72 13.65 -9.26
N ILE A 95 23.57 13.43 -9.91
CA ILE A 95 22.42 14.33 -9.82
C ILE A 95 21.27 13.64 -9.10
N LEU A 96 20.62 12.64 -9.73
CA LEU A 96 19.39 12.08 -9.20
C LEU A 96 19.56 11.28 -7.90
N ASP A 97 20.73 10.68 -7.66
CA ASP A 97 21.00 9.99 -6.39
C ASP A 97 21.00 10.94 -5.19
N GLN A 98 21.37 12.22 -5.40
CA GLN A 98 21.30 13.26 -4.37
C GLN A 98 19.85 13.65 -4.03
N ASP A 99 18.97 13.64 -5.02
CA ASP A 99 17.56 14.01 -4.88
C ASP A 99 16.70 12.95 -4.18
N ARG A 100 17.26 11.76 -3.94
CA ARG A 100 16.58 10.70 -3.15
C ARG A 100 16.35 11.10 -1.70
N GLU A 101 17.24 11.88 -1.09
CA GLU A 101 17.08 12.29 0.31
C GLU A 101 15.91 13.24 0.53
N PRO A 102 15.72 14.31 -0.27
CA PRO A 102 14.51 15.12 -0.24
C PRO A 102 13.23 14.29 -0.44
N LEU A 103 13.21 13.35 -1.40
CA LEU A 103 12.06 12.46 -1.61
C LEU A 103 11.79 11.60 -0.37
N ARG A 104 12.84 10.98 0.22
CA ARG A 104 12.74 10.19 1.45
C ARG A 104 12.15 11.00 2.60
N MET A 105 12.64 12.24 2.80
CA MET A 105 12.15 13.15 3.83
C MET A 105 10.64 13.43 3.66
N ASN A 106 10.18 13.70 2.44
CA ASN A 106 8.78 13.99 2.16
C ASN A 106 7.89 12.75 2.35
N LEU A 107 8.35 11.57 1.92
CA LEU A 107 7.66 10.30 2.16
C LEU A 107 7.61 9.95 3.66
N ALA A 108 8.67 10.26 4.41
CA ALA A 108 8.73 10.06 5.86
C ALA A 108 7.75 10.98 6.61
N VAL A 109 7.55 12.22 6.13
CA VAL A 109 6.51 13.13 6.65
C VAL A 109 5.12 12.52 6.48
N LEU A 110 4.81 11.98 5.29
CA LEU A 110 3.53 11.30 5.06
C LEU A 110 3.38 10.07 5.95
N ALA A 111 4.46 9.30 6.11
CA ALA A 111 4.48 8.09 6.95
C ALA A 111 4.46 8.40 8.46
N GLY A 112 4.80 9.62 8.88
CA GLY A 112 4.87 10.06 10.27
C GLY A 112 6.06 9.49 11.05
N VAL A 113 7.20 9.28 10.38
CA VAL A 113 8.41 8.65 10.94
C VAL A 113 9.67 9.44 10.59
N PRO A 114 10.78 9.25 11.32
CA PRO A 114 12.08 9.78 10.93
C PRO A 114 12.53 9.23 9.58
N HIS A 115 13.12 10.08 8.73
CA HIS A 115 13.56 9.68 7.39
C HIS A 115 14.72 8.66 7.41
N ASP A 116 15.51 8.64 8.48
CA ASP A 116 16.62 7.71 8.69
C ASP A 116 16.17 6.31 9.21
N GLU A 117 14.85 6.08 9.27
CA GLU A 117 14.19 4.80 9.52
C GLU A 117 13.46 4.26 8.27
N LEU A 118 13.44 5.02 7.17
CA LEU A 118 12.67 4.71 5.96
C LEU A 118 13.59 4.43 4.78
N ALA A 119 13.50 3.22 4.20
CA ALA A 119 14.20 2.84 2.98
C ALA A 119 13.27 2.88 1.76
N ILE A 120 13.79 3.36 0.62
CA ILE A 120 13.11 3.31 -0.67
C ILE A 120 13.46 1.99 -1.35
N CYS A 121 12.45 1.22 -1.74
CA CYS A 121 12.59 -0.07 -2.39
C CYS A 121 11.69 -0.15 -3.63
N ARG A 122 11.65 -1.30 -4.32
CA ARG A 122 10.88 -1.45 -5.57
C ARG A 122 9.39 -1.74 -5.34
N ASN A 123 9.01 -2.35 -4.24
CA ASN A 123 7.62 -2.69 -3.89
C ASN A 123 7.53 -3.33 -2.50
N ALA A 124 6.31 -3.60 -2.04
CA ALA A 124 6.05 -4.31 -0.79
C ALA A 124 6.72 -5.70 -0.74
N THR A 125 6.78 -6.42 -1.86
CA THR A 125 7.41 -7.76 -1.89
C THR A 125 8.89 -7.67 -1.51
N GLU A 126 9.63 -6.72 -2.08
CA GLU A 126 11.04 -6.52 -1.70
C GLU A 126 11.18 -6.07 -0.23
N ALA A 127 10.38 -5.08 0.19
CA ALA A 127 10.38 -4.58 1.56
C ALA A 127 10.17 -5.71 2.58
N LEU A 128 9.07 -6.45 2.41
CA LEU A 128 8.68 -7.52 3.34
C LEU A 128 9.63 -8.72 3.27
N ASN A 129 10.12 -9.10 2.07
CA ASN A 129 11.11 -10.17 1.96
C ASN A 129 12.45 -9.76 2.61
N THR A 130 12.88 -8.50 2.49
CA THR A 130 14.06 -8.01 3.18
C THR A 130 13.94 -8.20 4.70
N ILE A 131 12.78 -7.89 5.25
CA ILE A 131 12.50 -8.09 6.68
C ILE A 131 12.42 -9.59 7.01
N ILE A 132 11.60 -10.36 6.27
CA ILE A 132 11.38 -11.78 6.52
C ILE A 132 12.69 -12.57 6.48
N PHE A 133 13.53 -12.34 5.49
CA PHE A 133 14.79 -13.07 5.33
C PHE A 133 15.95 -12.48 6.14
N GLY A 134 15.87 -11.18 6.50
CA GLY A 134 16.88 -10.49 7.29
C GLY A 134 16.79 -10.69 8.80
N LEU A 135 15.62 -11.09 9.31
CA LEU A 135 15.42 -11.35 10.74
C LEU A 135 16.26 -12.52 11.23
N PRO A 136 16.99 -12.40 12.38
CA PRO A 136 17.85 -13.44 12.91
C PRO A 136 17.08 -14.53 13.67
N LEU A 137 16.03 -15.06 13.03
CA LEU A 137 15.22 -16.15 13.57
C LEU A 137 15.97 -17.48 13.50
N LYS A 138 15.76 -18.32 14.49
CA LYS A 138 16.40 -19.63 14.63
C LYS A 138 15.40 -20.77 14.42
N SER A 139 15.94 -21.97 14.17
CA SER A 139 15.12 -23.17 14.09
C SER A 139 14.31 -23.36 15.39
N GLY A 140 13.00 -23.59 15.23
CA GLY A 140 12.06 -23.72 16.34
C GLY A 140 11.42 -22.41 16.81
N ASP A 141 11.94 -21.22 16.42
CA ASP A 141 11.24 -19.95 16.65
C ASP A 141 9.90 -19.97 15.91
N GLU A 142 8.86 -19.40 16.53
CA GLU A 142 7.53 -19.35 15.96
C GLU A 142 7.24 -17.96 15.39
N VAL A 143 6.58 -17.94 14.22
CA VAL A 143 6.03 -16.74 13.59
C VAL A 143 4.54 -16.94 13.41
N VAL A 144 3.74 -16.02 13.93
CA VAL A 144 2.29 -16.00 13.69
C VAL A 144 2.03 -15.27 12.37
N VAL A 145 1.34 -15.95 11.45
CA VAL A 145 0.93 -15.48 10.12
C VAL A 145 -0.56 -15.71 9.93
N SER A 146 -1.18 -15.05 8.97
CA SER A 146 -2.61 -15.25 8.70
C SER A 146 -2.85 -16.14 7.50
N THR A 147 -3.97 -16.91 7.52
CA THR A 147 -4.52 -17.60 6.36
C THR A 147 -4.93 -16.62 5.24
N TYR A 148 -5.10 -15.33 5.59
CA TYR A 148 -5.46 -14.24 4.68
C TYR A 148 -4.29 -13.42 4.16
N ASP A 149 -3.04 -13.71 4.59
CA ASP A 149 -1.87 -12.99 4.10
C ASP A 149 -1.68 -13.18 2.59
N TYR A 150 -1.08 -12.16 1.96
CA TYR A 150 -0.83 -12.18 0.53
C TYR A 150 0.02 -13.40 0.13
N PRO A 151 -0.31 -14.11 -0.97
CA PRO A 151 0.33 -15.38 -1.33
C PRO A 151 1.85 -15.33 -1.38
N ASN A 152 2.45 -14.25 -1.90
CA ASN A 152 3.90 -14.11 -1.93
C ASN A 152 4.52 -13.99 -0.53
N MET A 153 3.80 -13.42 0.43
CA MET A 153 4.28 -13.34 1.82
C MET A 153 4.16 -14.71 2.51
N GLN A 154 3.06 -15.42 2.26
CA GLN A 154 2.94 -16.80 2.71
C GLN A 154 4.07 -17.68 2.13
N ASN A 155 4.40 -17.51 0.85
CA ASN A 155 5.49 -18.24 0.20
C ASN A 155 6.86 -17.87 0.79
N ALA A 156 7.10 -16.61 1.11
CA ALA A 156 8.33 -16.17 1.77
C ALA A 156 8.49 -16.83 3.14
N TRP A 157 7.43 -16.87 3.94
CA TRP A 157 7.42 -17.53 5.24
C TRP A 157 7.56 -19.05 5.11
N LYS A 158 6.89 -19.70 4.16
CA LYS A 158 7.05 -21.14 3.86
C LYS A 158 8.49 -21.46 3.47
N GLN A 159 9.11 -20.62 2.63
CA GLN A 159 10.53 -20.76 2.26
C GLN A 159 11.44 -20.60 3.48
N ARG A 160 11.15 -19.64 4.38
CA ARG A 160 11.88 -19.44 5.62
C ARG A 160 11.76 -20.66 6.55
N ALA A 161 10.56 -21.23 6.65
CA ALA A 161 10.31 -22.44 7.43
C ALA A 161 11.11 -23.63 6.91
N LEU A 162 11.13 -23.84 5.59
CA LEU A 162 11.88 -24.92 4.94
C LEU A 162 13.39 -24.76 5.09
N ARG A 163 13.93 -23.55 4.91
CA ARG A 163 15.36 -23.27 4.91
C ARG A 163 15.95 -23.22 6.31
N ASP A 164 15.26 -22.54 7.23
CA ASP A 164 15.81 -22.17 8.53
C ASP A 164 15.12 -22.87 9.71
N GLY A 165 14.10 -23.68 9.45
CA GLY A 165 13.37 -24.43 10.49
C GLY A 165 12.44 -23.60 11.37
N VAL A 166 12.09 -22.37 10.93
CA VAL A 166 11.09 -21.51 11.59
C VAL A 166 9.72 -22.20 11.54
N LYS A 167 8.94 -22.08 12.60
CA LYS A 167 7.61 -22.67 12.71
C LYS A 167 6.55 -21.62 12.40
N LEU A 168 5.67 -21.91 11.43
CA LEU A 168 4.54 -21.05 11.10
C LEU A 168 3.32 -21.46 11.92
N VAL A 169 2.73 -20.49 12.62
CA VAL A 169 1.50 -20.63 13.38
C VAL A 169 0.45 -19.78 12.72
N TYR A 170 -0.62 -20.41 12.25
CA TYR A 170 -1.64 -19.71 11.46
C TYR A 170 -2.74 -19.15 12.36
N ALA A 171 -2.96 -17.83 12.28
CA ALA A 171 -4.16 -17.16 12.71
C ALA A 171 -5.20 -17.24 11.58
N ASP A 172 -6.43 -17.56 11.93
CA ASP A 172 -7.54 -17.73 10.98
C ASP A 172 -8.76 -16.94 11.48
N PRO A 173 -8.75 -15.60 11.35
CA PRO A 173 -9.89 -14.79 11.73
C PRO A 173 -11.09 -15.09 10.81
N ASP A 174 -12.30 -15.11 11.37
CA ASP A 174 -13.53 -15.24 10.58
C ASP A 174 -13.84 -13.89 9.92
N LEU A 175 -13.63 -13.79 8.61
CA LEU A 175 -13.76 -12.55 7.85
C LEU A 175 -14.81 -12.65 6.71
N PRO A 176 -15.58 -11.58 6.43
CA PRO A 176 -15.49 -10.25 7.02
C PRO A 176 -16.09 -10.19 8.44
N SER A 177 -15.52 -9.33 9.28
CA SER A 177 -15.97 -9.13 10.65
C SER A 177 -16.02 -7.64 11.00
N GLU A 178 -16.94 -7.28 11.90
CA GLU A 178 -17.03 -5.96 12.55
C GLU A 178 -16.70 -6.06 14.05
N ASP A 179 -16.23 -7.20 14.51
CA ASP A 179 -15.78 -7.47 15.87
C ASP A 179 -14.25 -7.41 15.95
N GLU A 180 -13.72 -6.27 16.38
CA GLU A 180 -12.29 -6.05 16.54
C GLU A 180 -11.64 -6.98 17.58
N GLU A 181 -12.39 -7.32 18.64
CA GLU A 181 -11.91 -8.23 19.68
C GLU A 181 -11.70 -9.63 19.11
N ALA A 182 -12.72 -10.17 18.43
CA ALA A 182 -12.66 -11.48 17.82
C ALA A 182 -11.54 -11.57 16.76
N MET A 183 -11.39 -10.52 15.92
CA MET A 183 -10.30 -10.45 14.95
C MET A 183 -8.92 -10.43 15.63
N ALA A 184 -8.74 -9.65 16.69
CA ALA A 184 -7.47 -9.60 17.41
C ALA A 184 -7.18 -10.91 18.13
N GLU A 185 -8.17 -11.51 18.80
CA GLU A 185 -8.02 -12.75 19.54
C GLU A 185 -7.63 -13.94 18.64
N ALA A 186 -8.05 -13.93 17.37
CA ALA A 186 -7.62 -14.94 16.39
C ALA A 186 -6.09 -14.97 16.21
N PHE A 187 -5.39 -13.85 16.42
CA PHE A 187 -3.93 -13.75 16.43
C PHE A 187 -3.36 -13.99 17.84
N ILE A 188 -3.93 -13.32 18.85
CA ILE A 188 -3.39 -13.28 20.23
C ILE A 188 -3.40 -14.68 20.87
N SER A 189 -4.45 -15.47 20.63
CA SER A 189 -4.55 -16.86 21.11
C SER A 189 -3.46 -17.80 20.52
N ARG A 190 -2.78 -17.37 19.46
CA ARG A 190 -1.70 -18.14 18.83
C ARG A 190 -0.31 -17.83 19.42
N PHE A 191 -0.19 -16.83 20.27
CA PHE A 191 1.09 -16.46 20.87
C PHE A 191 1.52 -17.48 21.93
N THR A 192 2.76 -17.95 21.82
CA THR A 192 3.42 -18.86 22.76
C THR A 192 4.74 -18.26 23.25
N ALA A 193 5.41 -18.90 24.18
CA ALA A 193 6.75 -18.50 24.64
C ALA A 193 7.82 -18.56 23.52
N ARG A 194 7.55 -19.30 22.43
CA ARG A 194 8.45 -19.39 21.27
C ARG A 194 8.12 -18.39 20.18
N THR A 195 6.99 -17.70 20.24
CA THR A 195 6.62 -16.70 19.25
C THR A 195 7.59 -15.53 19.31
N LYS A 196 8.21 -15.20 18.17
CA LYS A 196 9.17 -14.08 18.02
C LYS A 196 8.62 -12.94 17.22
N LEU A 197 7.71 -13.23 16.31
CA LEU A 197 7.13 -12.24 15.39
C LEU A 197 5.67 -12.56 15.11
N VAL A 198 4.85 -11.53 14.94
CA VAL A 198 3.56 -11.62 14.27
C VAL A 198 3.60 -10.79 12.98
N HIS A 199 3.17 -11.39 11.87
CA HIS A 199 2.96 -10.71 10.59
C HIS A 199 1.48 -10.39 10.45
N ILE A 200 1.15 -9.12 10.19
CA ILE A 200 -0.23 -8.65 10.10
C ILE A 200 -0.41 -7.89 8.78
N THR A 201 -1.30 -8.35 7.93
CA THR A 201 -1.74 -7.60 6.76
C THR A 201 -2.76 -6.55 7.20
N HIS A 202 -2.45 -5.26 7.09
CA HIS A 202 -3.32 -4.18 7.61
C HIS A 202 -4.66 -4.12 6.86
N ILE A 203 -4.64 -4.21 5.51
CA ILE A 203 -5.85 -4.40 4.70
C ILE A 203 -5.72 -5.69 3.91
N VAL A 204 -6.60 -6.63 4.21
CA VAL A 204 -6.66 -7.93 3.52
C VAL A 204 -7.00 -7.73 2.05
N ASN A 205 -6.13 -8.18 1.16
CA ASN A 205 -6.29 -7.98 -0.30
C ASN A 205 -7.45 -8.78 -0.90
N TRP A 206 -7.91 -9.81 -0.21
CA TRP A 206 -8.95 -10.72 -0.68
C TRP A 206 -10.36 -10.10 -0.59
N ASN A 207 -10.66 -9.41 0.51
CA ASN A 207 -11.99 -8.90 0.82
C ASN A 207 -12.02 -7.46 1.33
N GLY A 208 -10.86 -6.81 1.49
CA GLY A 208 -10.76 -5.42 1.92
C GLY A 208 -10.90 -5.20 3.43
N GLN A 209 -10.91 -6.27 4.25
CA GLN A 209 -10.99 -6.16 5.70
C GLN A 209 -9.80 -5.37 6.25
N ILE A 210 -10.09 -4.38 7.07
CA ILE A 210 -9.10 -3.67 7.90
C ILE A 210 -8.95 -4.45 9.20
N LEU A 211 -7.74 -4.93 9.49
CA LEU A 211 -7.43 -5.65 10.73
C LEU A 211 -7.03 -4.68 11.84
N PRO A 212 -7.34 -4.98 13.11
CA PRO A 212 -7.04 -4.14 14.28
C PRO A 212 -5.55 -4.25 14.68
N VAL A 213 -4.65 -3.77 13.80
CA VAL A 213 -3.19 -3.93 13.93
C VAL A 213 -2.69 -3.45 15.28
N ARG A 214 -3.11 -2.26 15.72
CA ARG A 214 -2.64 -1.68 16.98
C ARG A 214 -2.96 -2.57 18.18
N ARG A 215 -4.16 -3.12 18.25
CA ARG A 215 -4.59 -4.01 19.33
C ARG A 215 -3.76 -5.30 19.38
N ILE A 216 -3.49 -5.89 18.21
CA ILE A 216 -2.65 -7.09 18.10
C ILE A 216 -1.20 -6.74 18.49
N ALA A 217 -0.70 -5.58 18.04
CA ALA A 217 0.65 -5.12 18.33
C ALA A 217 0.89 -4.89 19.83
N ASP A 218 -0.05 -4.23 20.52
CA ASP A 218 0.05 -4.01 21.97
C ASP A 218 0.09 -5.33 22.74
N ALA A 219 -0.72 -6.32 22.36
CA ALA A 219 -0.70 -7.65 22.97
C ALA A 219 0.57 -8.44 22.64
N ALA A 220 1.15 -8.27 21.45
CA ALA A 220 2.42 -8.86 21.04
C ALA A 220 3.58 -8.27 21.85
N HIS A 221 3.66 -6.95 21.95
CA HIS A 221 4.70 -6.23 22.68
C HIS A 221 4.68 -6.57 24.18
N ALA A 222 3.49 -6.72 24.78
CA ALA A 222 3.36 -7.16 26.18
C ALA A 222 3.99 -8.54 26.44
N ARG A 223 4.26 -9.33 25.39
CA ARG A 223 4.90 -10.65 25.43
C ARG A 223 6.31 -10.66 24.81
N GLY A 224 6.86 -9.50 24.46
CA GLY A 224 8.16 -9.38 23.79
C GLY A 224 8.19 -9.89 22.35
N ILE A 225 7.03 -9.97 21.69
CA ILE A 225 6.87 -10.40 20.30
C ILE A 225 6.94 -9.17 19.40
N GLU A 226 7.73 -9.26 18.33
CA GLU A 226 7.86 -8.16 17.35
C GLU A 226 6.74 -8.20 16.31
N VAL A 227 6.46 -7.03 15.70
CA VAL A 227 5.33 -6.82 14.81
C VAL A 227 5.80 -6.38 13.43
N LEU A 228 5.50 -7.18 12.41
CA LEU A 228 5.66 -6.84 10.99
C LEU A 228 4.29 -6.53 10.38
N VAL A 229 4.17 -5.36 9.74
CA VAL A 229 2.93 -4.94 9.08
C VAL A 229 3.10 -4.90 7.56
N ASP A 230 2.27 -5.67 6.84
CA ASP A 230 2.07 -5.51 5.40
C ASP A 230 1.02 -4.41 5.17
N ALA A 231 1.49 -3.26 4.72
CA ALA A 231 0.70 -2.09 4.43
C ALA A 231 0.50 -1.83 2.93
N ALA A 232 0.68 -2.86 2.10
CA ALA A 232 0.62 -2.73 0.65
C ALA A 232 -0.69 -2.10 0.13
N HIS A 233 -1.80 -2.28 0.86
CA HIS A 233 -3.10 -1.71 0.52
C HIS A 233 -3.53 -0.53 1.40
N SER A 234 -2.88 -0.30 2.53
CA SER A 234 -3.33 0.71 3.49
C SER A 234 -2.62 2.06 3.36
N PHE A 235 -1.33 2.06 2.96
CA PHE A 235 -0.57 3.31 2.82
C PHE A 235 -1.14 4.19 1.71
N ALA A 236 -1.28 5.48 1.99
CA ALA A 236 -1.89 6.48 1.13
C ALA A 236 -3.35 6.18 0.70
N LEU A 237 -4.00 5.20 1.34
CA LEU A 237 -5.44 4.91 1.26
C LEU A 237 -6.14 5.31 2.56
N LEU A 238 -5.65 4.83 3.70
CA LEU A 238 -6.16 5.20 5.02
C LEU A 238 -5.37 6.37 5.57
N ASP A 239 -6.04 7.20 6.36
CA ASP A 239 -5.42 8.32 7.09
C ASP A 239 -4.86 7.82 8.42
N TYR A 240 -3.58 7.40 8.42
CA TYR A 240 -2.85 6.96 9.60
C TYR A 240 -1.36 7.29 9.46
N ARG A 241 -0.64 7.23 10.57
CA ARG A 241 0.82 7.25 10.63
C ARG A 241 1.35 5.89 11.09
N ILE A 242 2.54 5.50 10.66
CA ILE A 242 3.13 4.18 11.04
C ILE A 242 3.14 3.97 12.56
N PRO A 243 3.49 4.97 13.42
CA PRO A 243 3.45 4.81 14.87
C PRO A 243 2.07 4.45 15.43
N ASP A 244 0.98 4.82 14.74
CA ASP A 244 -0.38 4.51 15.19
C ASP A 244 -0.65 3.00 15.19
N LEU A 245 0.08 2.25 14.36
CA LEU A 245 -0.06 0.80 14.22
C LEU A 245 0.70 0.00 15.28
N GLY A 246 1.68 0.61 15.96
CA GLY A 246 2.55 -0.12 16.88
C GLY A 246 3.48 -1.13 16.19
N ALA A 247 3.84 -0.92 14.92
CA ALA A 247 4.75 -1.79 14.18
C ALA A 247 6.20 -1.67 14.65
N ASP A 248 7.00 -2.74 14.50
CA ASP A 248 8.47 -2.71 14.56
C ASP A 248 9.07 -2.67 13.16
N TYR A 249 8.34 -3.27 12.21
CA TYR A 249 8.68 -3.34 10.79
C TYR A 249 7.43 -3.10 9.95
N TRP A 250 7.61 -2.44 8.82
CA TRP A 250 6.49 -2.12 7.94
C TRP A 250 6.95 -2.07 6.48
N GLY A 251 6.09 -2.48 5.56
CA GLY A 251 6.39 -2.42 4.13
C GLY A 251 5.18 -2.12 3.27
N THR A 252 5.39 -1.36 2.16
CA THR A 252 4.33 -1.00 1.23
C THR A 252 4.78 -0.88 -0.22
N SER A 253 3.81 -0.87 -1.13
CA SER A 253 3.97 -0.53 -2.54
C SER A 253 3.37 0.84 -2.83
N LEU A 254 4.12 1.73 -3.49
CA LEU A 254 3.65 3.08 -3.79
C LEU A 254 2.79 3.18 -5.06
N HIS A 255 2.88 2.17 -5.94
CA HIS A 255 2.11 2.09 -7.19
C HIS A 255 0.64 1.66 -7.01
N LYS A 256 0.16 1.51 -5.76
CA LYS A 256 -1.25 1.26 -5.46
C LYS A 256 -1.96 2.58 -5.17
N PHE A 257 -2.19 2.91 -3.91
CA PHE A 257 -3.00 4.08 -3.57
C PHE A 257 -2.24 5.41 -3.52
N LEU A 258 -0.90 5.41 -3.47
CA LEU A 258 -0.15 6.64 -3.75
C LEU A 258 -0.15 6.97 -5.25
N CYS A 259 -0.46 5.99 -6.11
CA CYS A 259 -0.45 6.14 -7.56
C CYS A 259 0.92 6.52 -8.13
N ALA A 260 2.01 6.09 -7.49
CA ALA A 260 3.37 6.32 -7.97
C ALA A 260 3.68 5.47 -9.21
N PRO A 261 4.66 5.82 -10.04
CA PRO A 261 5.15 4.96 -11.11
C PRO A 261 5.48 3.56 -10.62
N PHE A 262 5.33 2.55 -11.49
CA PHE A 262 5.54 1.15 -11.14
C PHE A 262 6.99 0.88 -10.75
N GLY A 263 7.20 0.08 -9.72
CA GLY A 263 8.55 -0.24 -9.25
C GLY A 263 9.04 0.65 -8.09
N ASN A 264 8.11 1.20 -7.31
CA ASN A 264 8.40 1.93 -6.07
C ASN A 264 7.67 1.33 -4.87
N GLY A 265 8.36 1.33 -3.74
CA GLY A 265 7.88 0.89 -2.45
C GLY A 265 8.66 1.52 -1.30
N LEU A 266 8.21 1.29 -0.10
CA LEU A 266 8.88 1.73 1.11
C LEU A 266 8.99 0.56 2.09
N MET A 267 10.09 0.57 2.83
CA MET A 267 10.33 -0.26 4.00
C MET A 267 10.65 0.65 5.18
N TRP A 268 9.94 0.48 6.28
CA TRP A 268 10.27 1.14 7.53
C TRP A 268 10.74 0.12 8.56
N VAL A 269 11.77 0.48 9.29
CA VAL A 269 12.34 -0.31 10.38
C VAL A 269 12.57 0.61 11.56
N LYS A 270 12.01 0.27 12.70
CA LYS A 270 12.23 1.00 13.94
C LYS A 270 13.71 1.12 14.24
N LYS A 271 14.20 2.31 14.63
CA LYS A 271 15.63 2.66 14.71
C LYS A 271 16.50 1.60 15.39
N GLU A 272 16.09 1.16 16.56
CA GLU A 272 16.83 0.17 17.36
C GLU A 272 16.84 -1.25 16.76
N LYS A 273 16.04 -1.49 15.70
CA LYS A 273 15.95 -2.77 15.00
C LYS A 273 16.81 -2.81 13.72
N ILE A 274 17.28 -1.67 13.23
CA ILE A 274 18.02 -1.59 11.96
C ILE A 274 19.29 -2.45 12.00
N ALA A 275 20.12 -2.32 13.05
CA ALA A 275 21.39 -3.01 13.14
C ALA A 275 21.28 -4.54 13.08
N LYS A 276 20.24 -5.11 13.69
CA LYS A 276 20.06 -6.56 13.74
C LYS A 276 19.48 -7.17 12.46
N LEU A 277 18.83 -6.36 11.63
CA LEU A 277 18.21 -6.82 10.41
C LEU A 277 19.23 -6.92 9.28
N TRP A 278 19.42 -8.11 8.70
CA TRP A 278 20.31 -8.32 7.58
C TRP A 278 19.69 -7.79 6.28
N PRO A 279 20.47 -7.11 5.42
CA PRO A 279 19.98 -6.73 4.10
C PRO A 279 19.82 -7.94 3.20
N LEU A 280 18.83 -7.91 2.30
CA LEU A 280 18.60 -8.96 1.30
C LEU A 280 19.71 -9.00 0.26
N LEU A 281 20.23 -7.83 -0.10
CA LEU A 281 21.36 -7.66 -1.02
C LEU A 281 22.63 -7.31 -0.24
N SER A 282 23.80 -7.64 -0.82
CA SER A 282 25.08 -7.41 -0.17
C SER A 282 25.32 -5.93 0.13
N ASN A 283 25.91 -5.66 1.30
CA ASN A 283 26.30 -4.34 1.75
C ASN A 283 27.62 -4.47 2.55
N ASP A 284 28.48 -3.44 2.51
CA ASP A 284 29.76 -3.41 3.23
C ASP A 284 29.61 -3.36 4.75
N LYS A 285 28.46 -2.86 5.23
CA LYS A 285 28.12 -2.76 6.67
C LYS A 285 26.75 -3.41 6.94
N PRO A 286 26.60 -4.74 6.77
CA PRO A 286 25.29 -5.38 6.84
C PRO A 286 24.61 -5.27 8.21
N GLN A 287 25.37 -5.07 9.28
CA GLN A 287 24.88 -4.82 10.65
C GLN A 287 25.02 -3.34 11.08
N GLY A 288 25.24 -2.43 10.12
CA GLY A 288 25.24 -1.00 10.38
C GLY A 288 23.84 -0.47 10.73
N GLU A 289 23.80 0.72 11.31
CA GLU A 289 22.56 1.41 11.75
C GLU A 289 21.97 2.33 10.69
N ASP A 290 22.62 2.43 9.52
CA ASP A 290 22.12 3.23 8.40
C ASP A 290 21.07 2.45 7.64
N ILE A 291 19.85 3.01 7.55
CA ILE A 291 18.72 2.43 6.82
C ILE A 291 19.04 2.21 5.33
N ARG A 292 19.97 3.01 4.76
CA ARG A 292 20.38 2.91 3.35
C ARG A 292 21.10 1.61 3.00
N LYS A 293 21.53 0.83 4.00
CA LYS A 293 22.07 -0.52 3.77
C LYS A 293 21.09 -1.44 3.03
N PHE A 294 19.79 -1.16 3.13
CA PHE A 294 18.76 -1.92 2.43
C PHE A 294 18.52 -1.46 0.97
N GLU A 295 19.24 -0.43 0.53
CA GLU A 295 19.09 0.18 -0.81
C GLU A 295 20.27 -0.12 -1.75
N SER A 296 21.13 -1.08 -1.40
CA SER A 296 22.33 -1.47 -2.17
C SER A 296 21.97 -2.27 -3.44
N LEU A 297 21.20 -1.66 -4.33
CA LEU A 297 20.65 -2.32 -5.52
C LEU A 297 21.53 -2.26 -6.76
N GLY A 298 22.59 -1.45 -6.75
CA GLY A 298 23.38 -1.15 -7.94
C GLY A 298 22.60 -0.27 -8.94
N THR A 299 22.80 -0.50 -10.23
CA THR A 299 22.10 0.26 -11.28
C THR A 299 20.61 -0.07 -11.27
N ARG A 300 19.79 0.98 -11.17
CA ARG A 300 18.32 0.91 -11.09
C ARG A 300 17.70 2.09 -11.82
N SER A 301 16.37 2.13 -11.87
CA SER A 301 15.66 3.26 -12.47
C SER A 301 15.51 4.42 -11.49
N PHE A 302 16.46 5.36 -11.48
CA PHE A 302 16.36 6.62 -10.73
C PHE A 302 15.17 7.49 -11.19
N PRO A 303 14.85 7.57 -12.50
CA PRO A 303 13.66 8.27 -12.98
C PRO A 303 12.36 7.89 -12.27
N ILE A 304 12.16 6.59 -11.98
CA ILE A 304 10.97 6.11 -11.28
C ILE A 304 10.89 6.71 -9.86
N GLU A 305 12.03 6.73 -9.13
CA GLU A 305 12.10 7.29 -7.79
C GLU A 305 11.75 8.79 -7.82
N MET A 306 12.37 9.56 -8.72
CA MET A 306 12.13 11.01 -8.84
C MET A 306 10.67 11.34 -9.20
N ALA A 307 10.09 10.62 -10.14
CA ALA A 307 8.71 10.82 -10.56
C ALA A 307 7.68 10.51 -9.45
N THR A 308 8.07 9.73 -8.42
CA THR A 308 7.23 9.45 -7.25
C THR A 308 6.86 10.73 -6.48
N GLY A 309 7.71 11.73 -6.46
CA GLY A 309 7.44 13.02 -5.83
C GLY A 309 6.15 13.66 -6.32
N TYR A 310 5.89 13.63 -7.62
CA TYR A 310 4.68 14.21 -8.23
C TYR A 310 3.39 13.47 -7.81
N SER A 311 3.46 12.16 -7.57
CA SER A 311 2.33 11.42 -7.02
C SER A 311 2.09 11.74 -5.55
N LEU A 312 3.15 11.94 -4.78
CA LEU A 312 3.09 12.39 -3.40
C LEU A 312 2.47 13.79 -3.30
N ASP A 313 2.85 14.69 -4.20
CA ASP A 313 2.32 16.05 -4.26
C ASP A 313 0.82 16.06 -4.53
N LEU A 314 0.35 15.27 -5.50
CA LEU A 314 -1.09 15.10 -5.74
C LEU A 314 -1.81 14.52 -4.51
N HIS A 315 -1.20 13.53 -3.83
CA HIS A 315 -1.77 12.97 -2.60
C HIS A 315 -1.90 14.03 -1.50
N ASN A 316 -0.85 14.82 -1.27
CA ASN A 316 -0.84 15.87 -0.26
C ASN A 316 -1.86 16.98 -0.58
N LEU A 317 -2.04 17.29 -1.84
CA LEU A 317 -3.02 18.27 -2.30
C LEU A 317 -4.46 17.80 -2.07
N ILE A 318 -4.76 16.52 -2.30
CA ILE A 318 -6.06 15.93 -1.98
C ILE A 318 -6.26 15.85 -0.46
N GLY A 319 -5.23 15.44 0.27
CA GLY A 319 -5.25 15.13 1.70
C GLY A 319 -5.70 13.70 2.01
N SER A 320 -5.06 13.07 3.01
CA SER A 320 -5.28 11.65 3.35
C SER A 320 -6.74 11.37 3.74
N ALA A 321 -7.31 12.16 4.65
CA ALA A 321 -8.69 11.99 5.13
C ALA A 321 -9.72 12.14 3.99
N ARG A 322 -9.60 13.19 3.16
CA ARG A 322 -10.50 13.44 2.03
C ARG A 322 -10.42 12.34 0.98
N LYS A 323 -9.21 11.83 0.74
CA LYS A 323 -8.97 10.69 -0.16
C LYS A 323 -9.62 9.41 0.35
N GLN A 324 -9.42 9.08 1.61
CA GLN A 324 -10.04 7.91 2.27
C GLN A 324 -11.56 7.99 2.16
N GLU A 325 -12.15 9.12 2.53
CA GLU A 325 -13.60 9.34 2.47
C GLU A 325 -14.13 9.19 1.04
N ARG A 326 -13.47 9.82 0.06
CA ARG A 326 -13.86 9.70 -1.36
C ARG A 326 -13.88 8.25 -1.83
N ILE A 327 -12.82 7.51 -1.57
CA ILE A 327 -12.69 6.13 -2.04
C ILE A 327 -13.70 5.23 -1.33
N HIS A 328 -13.91 5.43 -0.02
CA HIS A 328 -14.95 4.71 0.71
C HIS A 328 -16.35 4.98 0.15
N ARG A 329 -16.70 6.26 -0.14
CA ARG A 329 -17.97 6.61 -0.77
C ARG A 329 -18.15 5.93 -2.14
N LEU A 330 -17.09 5.85 -2.96
CA LEU A 330 -17.15 5.18 -4.25
C LEU A 330 -17.40 3.67 -4.10
N LYS A 331 -16.78 3.01 -3.10
CA LYS A 331 -17.08 1.62 -2.76
C LYS A 331 -18.54 1.44 -2.34
N ALA A 332 -18.99 2.24 -1.36
CA ALA A 332 -20.35 2.17 -0.84
C ALA A 332 -21.40 2.46 -1.94
N TYR A 333 -21.09 3.37 -2.87
CA TYR A 333 -21.99 3.78 -3.94
C TYR A 333 -22.49 2.62 -4.81
N TRP A 334 -21.60 1.77 -5.29
CA TRP A 334 -21.99 0.65 -6.13
C TRP A 334 -22.57 -0.52 -5.29
N MET A 335 -21.99 -0.81 -4.12
CA MET A 335 -22.46 -1.90 -3.27
C MET A 335 -23.92 -1.72 -2.87
N GLU A 336 -24.29 -0.50 -2.44
CA GLU A 336 -25.67 -0.17 -2.04
C GLU A 336 -26.67 -0.33 -3.20
N ARG A 337 -26.24 -0.02 -4.44
CA ARG A 337 -27.12 -0.06 -5.62
C ARG A 337 -27.31 -1.44 -6.22
N VAL A 338 -26.61 -2.43 -5.76
CA VAL A 338 -26.77 -3.82 -6.25
C VAL A 338 -27.19 -4.80 -5.17
N LYS A 339 -27.39 -4.36 -3.94
CA LYS A 339 -27.70 -5.24 -2.80
C LYS A 339 -29.02 -6.02 -2.96
N ASP A 340 -29.92 -5.54 -3.81
CA ASP A 340 -31.22 -6.12 -4.12
C ASP A 340 -31.20 -7.09 -5.32
N VAL A 341 -30.03 -7.30 -5.94
CA VAL A 341 -29.89 -8.26 -7.04
C VAL A 341 -30.06 -9.69 -6.52
N PRO A 342 -30.94 -10.51 -7.12
CA PRO A 342 -31.16 -11.88 -6.64
C PRO A 342 -29.88 -12.70 -6.59
N GLY A 343 -29.63 -13.38 -5.47
CA GLY A 343 -28.48 -14.26 -5.28
C GLY A 343 -27.14 -13.52 -5.06
N ILE A 344 -27.12 -12.18 -5.02
CA ILE A 344 -25.90 -11.44 -4.71
C ILE A 344 -25.55 -11.58 -3.22
N PHE A 345 -24.28 -11.71 -2.94
CA PHE A 345 -23.73 -11.65 -1.58
C PHE A 345 -22.43 -10.83 -1.54
N PHE A 346 -22.15 -10.27 -0.39
CA PHE A 346 -20.92 -9.51 -0.15
C PHE A 346 -20.02 -10.20 0.89
N LYS A 347 -18.72 -10.13 0.67
CA LYS A 347 -17.69 -10.57 1.62
C LYS A 347 -16.80 -9.39 2.06
N THR A 348 -17.36 -8.19 2.11
CA THR A 348 -16.75 -6.95 2.59
C THR A 348 -17.75 -6.24 3.49
N SER A 349 -17.32 -5.75 4.65
CA SER A 349 -18.16 -4.91 5.52
C SER A 349 -18.51 -3.59 4.81
N PRO A 350 -19.75 -3.09 4.90
CA PRO A 350 -20.10 -1.75 4.44
C PRO A 350 -19.53 -0.64 5.34
N ASP A 351 -19.23 -0.94 6.60
CA ASP A 351 -18.76 0.03 7.59
C ASP A 351 -17.34 0.56 7.26
N PRO A 352 -17.14 1.90 7.20
CA PRO A 352 -15.85 2.51 6.88
C PRO A 352 -14.73 2.20 7.90
N ARG A 353 -15.05 1.77 9.11
CA ARG A 353 -14.07 1.34 10.10
C ARG A 353 -13.39 0.04 9.72
N TYR A 354 -14.09 -0.83 8.99
CA TYR A 354 -13.66 -2.19 8.69
C TYR A 354 -13.30 -2.42 7.23
N SER A 355 -13.57 -1.46 6.34
CA SER A 355 -13.16 -1.54 4.94
C SER A 355 -13.11 -0.17 4.27
N CYS A 356 -12.33 -0.03 3.18
CA CYS A 356 -12.24 1.25 2.46
C CYS A 356 -12.45 1.08 0.94
N ALA A 357 -11.38 0.82 0.17
CA ALA A 357 -11.42 0.82 -1.29
C ALA A 357 -11.97 -0.49 -1.89
N ILE A 358 -11.60 -1.61 -1.28
CA ILE A 358 -11.89 -2.94 -1.81
C ILE A 358 -13.29 -3.33 -1.38
N GLY A 359 -14.15 -3.60 -2.37
CA GLY A 359 -15.43 -4.25 -2.19
C GLY A 359 -15.47 -5.56 -2.97
N VAL A 360 -16.06 -6.60 -2.40
CA VAL A 360 -16.19 -7.88 -3.09
C VAL A 360 -17.62 -8.39 -3.06
N PHE A 361 -18.03 -8.96 -4.19
CA PHE A 361 -19.34 -9.59 -4.33
C PHE A 361 -19.23 -10.93 -5.05
N GLY A 362 -20.17 -11.79 -4.79
CA GLY A 362 -20.43 -13.00 -5.58
C GLY A 362 -21.90 -13.11 -5.95
N ILE A 363 -22.22 -14.01 -6.85
CA ILE A 363 -23.60 -14.36 -7.21
C ILE A 363 -23.73 -15.88 -7.01
N GLU A 364 -24.77 -16.31 -6.29
CA GLU A 364 -25.03 -17.72 -6.03
C GLU A 364 -25.09 -18.52 -7.33
N GLY A 365 -24.43 -19.67 -7.36
CA GLY A 365 -24.34 -20.54 -8.51
C GLY A 365 -23.41 -20.08 -9.64
N LYS A 366 -22.79 -18.90 -9.55
CA LYS A 366 -21.83 -18.41 -10.55
C LYS A 366 -20.40 -18.45 -10.05
N LYS A 367 -19.46 -18.75 -10.96
CA LYS A 367 -18.02 -18.65 -10.69
C LYS A 367 -17.57 -17.20 -10.83
N ALA A 368 -16.67 -16.75 -9.96
CA ALA A 368 -16.11 -15.40 -10.00
C ALA A 368 -15.38 -15.10 -11.31
N THR A 369 -14.65 -16.09 -11.87
CA THR A 369 -14.01 -15.98 -13.18
C THR A 369 -15.03 -15.69 -14.28
N ALA A 370 -16.14 -16.43 -14.35
CA ALA A 370 -17.19 -16.21 -15.34
C ALA A 370 -17.82 -14.81 -15.23
N ILE A 371 -18.07 -14.33 -14.00
CA ILE A 371 -18.59 -12.98 -13.76
C ILE A 371 -17.58 -11.93 -14.25
N SER A 372 -16.31 -12.05 -13.88
CA SER A 372 -15.27 -11.07 -14.24
C SER A 372 -15.02 -11.05 -15.76
N GLU A 373 -15.01 -12.20 -16.42
CA GLU A 373 -14.90 -12.32 -17.87
C GLU A 373 -16.10 -11.69 -18.59
N GLU A 374 -17.33 -11.89 -18.11
CA GLU A 374 -18.53 -11.28 -18.68
C GLU A 374 -18.52 -9.75 -18.53
N LEU A 375 -18.15 -9.23 -17.34
CA LEU A 375 -17.97 -7.80 -17.10
C LEU A 375 -16.94 -7.18 -18.07
N PHE A 376 -15.84 -7.87 -18.32
CA PHE A 376 -14.82 -7.40 -19.25
C PHE A 376 -15.29 -7.51 -20.73
N ALA A 377 -15.81 -8.65 -21.13
CA ALA A 377 -16.14 -8.92 -22.53
C ALA A 377 -17.27 -7.99 -23.04
N LYS A 378 -18.36 -7.88 -22.27
CA LYS A 378 -19.55 -7.14 -22.69
C LYS A 378 -19.50 -5.65 -22.31
N TRP A 379 -18.92 -5.31 -21.12
CA TRP A 379 -19.03 -3.98 -20.54
C TRP A 379 -17.69 -3.21 -20.51
N LYS A 380 -16.58 -3.87 -20.85
CA LYS A 380 -15.22 -3.33 -20.74
C LYS A 380 -14.90 -2.85 -19.32
N ILE A 381 -15.37 -3.57 -18.31
CA ILE A 381 -15.12 -3.31 -16.90
C ILE A 381 -14.08 -4.32 -16.42
N HIS A 382 -12.91 -3.81 -16.02
CA HIS A 382 -11.81 -4.63 -15.51
C HIS A 382 -11.91 -4.79 -13.98
N THR A 383 -12.18 -6.03 -13.55
CA THR A 383 -12.26 -6.46 -12.14
C THR A 383 -11.31 -7.64 -11.91
N VAL A 384 -11.27 -8.19 -10.71
CA VAL A 384 -10.47 -9.39 -10.39
C VAL A 384 -11.35 -10.49 -9.84
N ALA A 385 -11.38 -11.63 -10.53
CA ALA A 385 -11.93 -12.84 -9.95
C ALA A 385 -10.98 -13.40 -8.89
N ILE A 386 -11.52 -13.78 -7.75
CA ILE A 386 -10.81 -14.43 -6.65
C ILE A 386 -11.48 -15.76 -6.39
N GLU A 387 -10.82 -16.83 -6.79
CA GLU A 387 -11.23 -18.20 -6.54
C GLU A 387 -10.10 -18.94 -5.81
N ARG A 388 -10.44 -19.57 -4.73
CA ARG A 388 -9.51 -20.41 -3.97
C ARG A 388 -10.32 -21.50 -3.24
N GLU A 389 -9.90 -22.75 -3.41
CA GLU A 389 -10.44 -23.84 -2.62
C GLU A 389 -9.95 -23.78 -1.16
N ALA A 390 -10.77 -24.25 -0.25
CA ALA A 390 -10.40 -24.35 1.15
C ALA A 390 -9.24 -25.32 1.34
N LYS A 391 -8.22 -24.90 2.10
CA LYS A 391 -7.23 -25.80 2.67
C LYS A 391 -7.30 -25.64 4.19
N PRO A 392 -7.88 -26.60 4.90
CA PRO A 392 -8.15 -26.49 6.32
C PRO A 392 -6.92 -26.06 7.13
N GLY A 393 -7.07 -25.00 7.93
CA GLY A 393 -6.00 -24.45 8.79
C GLY A 393 -4.91 -23.67 8.05
N VAL A 394 -5.04 -23.48 6.72
CA VAL A 394 -4.01 -22.80 5.90
C VAL A 394 -4.62 -21.76 4.97
N GLU A 395 -5.77 -22.03 4.38
CA GLU A 395 -6.37 -21.14 3.38
C GLU A 395 -7.90 -21.10 3.48
N ALA A 396 -8.49 -19.90 3.55
CA ALA A 396 -9.93 -19.71 3.45
C ALA A 396 -10.42 -19.85 2.01
N PRO A 397 -11.64 -20.40 1.77
CA PRO A 397 -12.22 -20.51 0.43
C PRO A 397 -12.70 -19.15 -0.08
N PHE A 398 -12.49 -18.90 -1.37
CA PHE A 398 -12.99 -17.69 -2.05
C PHE A 398 -13.66 -18.04 -3.36
N ASN A 399 -14.79 -17.39 -3.65
CA ASN A 399 -15.44 -17.34 -4.95
C ASN A 399 -16.17 -16.01 -5.06
N HIS A 400 -15.44 -14.95 -5.35
CA HIS A 400 -16.00 -13.61 -5.45
C HIS A 400 -15.20 -12.70 -6.39
N VAL A 401 -15.85 -11.65 -6.89
CA VAL A 401 -15.23 -10.62 -7.72
C VAL A 401 -14.84 -9.44 -6.85
N ARG A 402 -13.58 -9.04 -6.95
CA ARG A 402 -13.05 -7.85 -6.29
C ARG A 402 -13.17 -6.63 -7.19
N VAL A 403 -13.80 -5.59 -6.67
CA VAL A 403 -13.99 -4.28 -7.28
C VAL A 403 -13.24 -3.25 -6.43
N THR A 404 -12.34 -2.50 -7.05
CA THR A 404 -11.52 -1.51 -6.34
C THR A 404 -11.48 -0.21 -7.13
N PRO A 405 -12.39 0.75 -6.86
CA PRO A 405 -12.31 2.11 -7.38
C PRO A 405 -11.10 2.86 -6.80
N ASN A 406 -10.73 3.99 -7.43
CA ASN A 406 -9.73 4.91 -6.90
C ASN A 406 -10.25 6.36 -7.03
N VAL A 407 -9.51 7.34 -6.54
CA VAL A 407 -9.91 8.76 -6.49
C VAL A 407 -10.40 9.32 -7.83
N TYR A 408 -9.84 8.84 -8.93
CA TYR A 408 -10.18 9.25 -10.29
C TYR A 408 -11.42 8.54 -10.87
N THR A 409 -11.93 7.49 -10.19
CA THR A 409 -13.14 6.78 -10.63
C THR A 409 -14.36 7.67 -10.52
N THR A 410 -15.22 7.64 -11.53
CA THR A 410 -16.44 8.46 -11.55
C THR A 410 -17.68 7.65 -11.15
N THR A 411 -18.75 8.35 -10.78
CA THR A 411 -20.05 7.72 -10.49
C THR A 411 -20.66 7.11 -11.73
N GLU A 412 -20.47 7.72 -12.90
CA GLU A 412 -20.95 7.19 -14.19
C GLU A 412 -20.27 5.86 -14.56
N GLU A 413 -18.98 5.70 -14.23
CA GLU A 413 -18.28 4.41 -14.38
C GLU A 413 -18.86 3.34 -13.44
N LEU A 414 -19.23 3.75 -12.21
CA LEU A 414 -19.87 2.85 -11.24
C LEU A 414 -21.33 2.55 -11.59
N ASP A 415 -22.08 3.50 -12.20
CA ASP A 415 -23.43 3.25 -12.71
C ASP A 415 -23.41 2.17 -13.80
N ARG A 416 -22.41 2.19 -14.68
CA ARG A 416 -22.20 1.13 -15.67
C ARG A 416 -21.88 -0.22 -15.03
N LEU A 417 -21.12 -0.24 -13.94
CA LEU A 417 -20.90 -1.47 -13.16
C LEU A 417 -22.20 -1.98 -12.55
N VAL A 418 -23.00 -1.11 -11.95
CA VAL A 418 -24.32 -1.44 -11.37
C VAL A 418 -25.23 -2.04 -12.42
N GLU A 419 -25.34 -1.39 -13.60
CA GLU A 419 -26.13 -1.90 -14.72
C GLU A 419 -25.63 -3.26 -15.19
N ALA A 420 -24.32 -3.44 -15.30
CA ALA A 420 -23.73 -4.72 -15.69
C ALA A 420 -24.06 -5.83 -14.69
N ILE A 421 -23.89 -5.60 -13.38
CA ILE A 421 -24.20 -6.58 -12.33
C ILE A 421 -25.70 -6.97 -12.35
N ARG A 422 -26.58 -6.00 -12.57
CA ARG A 422 -28.05 -6.26 -12.65
C ARG A 422 -28.44 -7.10 -13.86
N LYS A 423 -27.57 -7.24 -14.86
CA LYS A 423 -27.80 -8.04 -16.08
C LYS A 423 -27.04 -9.38 -16.10
N LEU A 424 -26.23 -9.64 -15.06
CA LEU A 424 -25.59 -10.93 -14.88
C LEU A 424 -26.60 -12.01 -14.46
#